data_756f87d2707a2b247d567b9cb3c93495
#
_entry.id   756f87d2707a2b247d567b9cb3c93495
#
_cell.length_a   1.000
_cell.length_b   1.000
_cell.length_c   1.000
_cell.angle_alpha   90.00
_cell.angle_beta   90.00
_cell.angle_gamma   90.00
#
_symmetry.space_group_name_H-M   'P 1'
#
loop_
_entity.id
_entity.type
_entity.pdbx_description
1 polymer ?
#
loop_
_entity_poly.entity_id
_entity_poly.type
_entity_poly.pdbx_seq_one_letter_code
_entity_poly.pdbx_strand_id
1 'polypeptide(L)'
;MIMAYAIAKSQDSQVESPVFSVQDYLLNPPDHTEWVDGQLVEKQGMTAKHGRIQARLARYWGNYKEEQSLGGDVYTETPCWTGERGRRPDVSYLTPELVEQFGEFTVLSQSFPLIAEIISPTDGAEEVFSKVKEYLRSGCQELWLVFPESQWVLVITQQQQVLFNQGDIVRTQQVLDGFGVAIDDLLA
;
A
#
# COMPACT_ATOMS: atom_id res chain seq x y z
N MET A 1 47.71 -54.81 -12.42
CA MET A 1 47.44 -53.68 -13.33
C MET A 1 46.01 -53.27 -13.09
N ILE A 2 45.81 -52.28 -12.23
CA ILE A 2 44.45 -51.76 -11.80
C ILE A 2 44.19 -50.49 -12.60
N MET A 3 43.15 -50.52 -13.44
CA MET A 3 42.70 -49.35 -14.16
C MET A 3 41.84 -48.51 -13.21
N ALA A 4 42.27 -47.29 -12.96
CA ALA A 4 41.46 -46.28 -12.27
C ALA A 4 40.53 -45.60 -13.25
N TYR A 5 39.22 -45.72 -13.04
CA TYR A 5 38.20 -44.93 -13.73
C TYR A 5 38.12 -43.55 -13.10
N ALA A 6 38.45 -42.55 -13.87
CA ALA A 6 38.19 -41.13 -13.50
C ALA A 6 36.72 -40.82 -13.71
N ILE A 7 35.99 -40.51 -12.63
CA ILE A 7 34.63 -40.00 -12.68
C ILE A 7 34.71 -38.50 -13.00
N ALA A 8 34.27 -38.14 -14.21
CA ALA A 8 34.09 -36.75 -14.57
C ALA A 8 32.98 -36.14 -13.70
N LYS A 9 33.32 -35.11 -12.91
CA LYS A 9 32.32 -34.25 -12.25
C LYS A 9 31.55 -33.47 -13.31
N SER A 10 30.26 -33.73 -13.41
CA SER A 10 29.34 -32.89 -14.13
C SER A 10 29.38 -31.49 -13.50
N GLN A 11 29.71 -30.48 -14.31
CA GLN A 11 29.46 -29.08 -13.96
C GLN A 11 27.93 -28.87 -13.96
N ASP A 12 27.39 -28.73 -12.74
CA ASP A 12 26.05 -28.24 -12.54
C ASP A 12 26.05 -26.79 -13.03
N SER A 13 25.53 -26.55 -14.23
CA SER A 13 25.19 -25.23 -14.68
C SER A 13 24.00 -24.77 -13.86
N GLN A 14 24.27 -24.00 -12.81
CA GLN A 14 23.22 -23.22 -12.14
C GLN A 14 22.63 -22.28 -13.22
N VAL A 15 21.46 -22.62 -13.71
CA VAL A 15 20.60 -21.70 -14.44
C VAL A 15 20.12 -20.70 -13.38
N GLU A 16 20.81 -19.55 -13.29
CA GLU A 16 20.31 -18.43 -12.51
C GLU A 16 18.91 -18.10 -13.07
N SER A 17 17.91 -18.26 -12.22
CA SER A 17 16.57 -17.78 -12.54
C SER A 17 16.68 -16.29 -12.84
N PRO A 18 16.01 -15.79 -13.92
CA PRO A 18 16.10 -14.38 -14.27
C PRO A 18 15.72 -13.54 -13.05
N VAL A 19 16.63 -12.67 -12.62
CA VAL A 19 16.41 -11.76 -11.50
C VAL A 19 15.33 -10.79 -11.94
N PHE A 20 14.18 -10.82 -11.27
CA PHE A 20 13.10 -9.86 -11.49
C PHE A 20 13.63 -8.46 -11.15
N SER A 21 13.60 -7.54 -12.09
CA SER A 21 14.18 -6.21 -11.93
C SER A 21 13.15 -5.17 -11.50
N VAL A 22 13.61 -4.00 -11.07
CA VAL A 22 12.72 -2.86 -10.80
C VAL A 22 11.97 -2.42 -12.04
N GLN A 23 12.58 -2.52 -13.22
CA GLN A 23 11.94 -2.21 -14.50
C GLN A 23 10.80 -3.19 -14.79
N ASP A 24 10.99 -4.49 -14.51
CA ASP A 24 9.94 -5.49 -14.65
C ASP A 24 8.77 -5.17 -13.72
N TYR A 25 9.05 -4.77 -12.46
CA TYR A 25 8.02 -4.35 -11.50
C TYR A 25 7.23 -3.14 -12.00
N LEU A 26 7.91 -2.11 -12.49
CA LEU A 26 7.26 -0.88 -12.96
C LEU A 26 6.39 -1.12 -14.22
N LEU A 27 6.75 -2.09 -15.06
CA LEU A 27 6.00 -2.43 -16.26
C LEU A 27 4.86 -3.41 -15.98
N ASN A 28 5.08 -4.39 -15.11
CA ASN A 28 4.12 -5.47 -14.85
C ASN A 28 4.31 -6.00 -13.41
N PRO A 29 3.86 -5.24 -12.38
CA PRO A 29 3.98 -5.66 -11.00
C PRO A 29 3.14 -6.92 -10.74
N PRO A 30 3.71 -8.01 -10.19
CA PRO A 30 2.93 -9.19 -9.84
C PRO A 30 1.85 -8.86 -8.80
N ASP A 31 0.73 -9.57 -8.87
CA ASP A 31 -0.36 -9.37 -7.93
C ASP A 31 0.09 -9.61 -6.49
N HIS A 32 -0.45 -8.81 -5.58
CA HIS A 32 -0.18 -8.89 -4.13
C HIS A 32 1.30 -8.81 -3.74
N THR A 33 2.13 -8.14 -4.55
CA THR A 33 3.54 -7.95 -4.25
C THR A 33 3.93 -6.49 -4.14
N GLU A 34 4.97 -6.23 -3.37
CA GLU A 34 5.70 -4.98 -3.28
C GLU A 34 7.15 -5.20 -3.76
N TRP A 35 7.81 -4.13 -4.23
CA TRP A 35 9.23 -4.14 -4.54
C TRP A 35 10.01 -3.46 -3.43
N VAL A 36 10.77 -4.22 -2.65
CA VAL A 36 11.47 -3.75 -1.46
C VAL A 36 12.93 -4.16 -1.52
N ASP A 37 13.84 -3.19 -1.51
CA ASP A 37 15.29 -3.40 -1.44
C ASP A 37 15.82 -4.43 -2.46
N GLY A 38 15.31 -4.36 -3.69
CA GLY A 38 15.72 -5.24 -4.79
C GLY A 38 15.01 -6.60 -4.84
N GLN A 39 13.97 -6.79 -4.05
CA GLN A 39 13.24 -8.07 -3.97
C GLN A 39 11.73 -7.87 -4.08
N LEU A 40 11.05 -8.87 -4.65
CA LEU A 40 9.60 -8.99 -4.55
C LEU A 40 9.23 -9.52 -3.17
N VAL A 41 8.38 -8.80 -2.47
CA VAL A 41 7.84 -9.17 -1.17
C VAL A 41 6.35 -9.37 -1.30
N GLU A 42 5.85 -10.55 -0.96
CA GLU A 42 4.43 -10.84 -0.96
C GLU A 42 3.74 -10.15 0.22
N LYS A 43 2.63 -9.45 -0.03
CA LYS A 43 1.80 -8.88 1.03
C LYS A 43 1.15 -9.99 1.84
N GLN A 44 1.38 -9.96 3.14
CA GLN A 44 0.82 -10.92 4.10
C GLN A 44 -0.45 -10.34 4.75
N GLY A 45 -1.25 -11.21 5.39
CA GLY A 45 -2.31 -10.76 6.30
C GLY A 45 -3.68 -10.48 5.67
N MET A 46 -3.92 -10.86 4.42
CA MET A 46 -5.22 -10.71 3.74
C MET A 46 -6.32 -11.60 4.35
N THR A 47 -6.84 -11.20 5.50
CA THR A 47 -7.97 -11.90 6.14
C THR A 47 -9.32 -11.36 5.63
N ALA A 48 -10.40 -12.11 5.88
CA ALA A 48 -11.77 -11.65 5.56
C ALA A 48 -12.11 -10.33 6.28
N LYS A 49 -11.60 -10.10 7.50
CA LYS A 49 -11.75 -8.86 8.25
C LYS A 49 -11.02 -7.71 7.55
N HIS A 50 -9.77 -7.92 7.11
CA HIS A 50 -8.99 -6.97 6.34
C HIS A 50 -9.72 -6.55 5.07
N GLY A 51 -10.08 -7.52 4.21
CA GLY A 51 -10.78 -7.23 2.95
C GLY A 51 -12.12 -6.52 3.12
N ARG A 52 -12.86 -6.82 4.22
CA ARG A 52 -14.11 -6.13 4.53
C ARG A 52 -13.88 -4.65 4.90
N ILE A 53 -12.87 -4.35 5.71
CA ILE A 53 -12.52 -2.97 6.10
C ILE A 53 -12.03 -2.20 4.88
N GLN A 54 -11.16 -2.79 4.07
CA GLN A 54 -10.68 -2.24 2.80
C GLN A 54 -11.85 -1.85 1.88
N ALA A 55 -12.77 -2.77 1.64
CA ALA A 55 -13.94 -2.53 0.79
C ALA A 55 -14.86 -1.43 1.36
N ARG A 56 -15.04 -1.38 2.68
CA ARG A 56 -15.83 -0.32 3.34
C ARG A 56 -15.19 1.05 3.18
N LEU A 57 -13.89 1.15 3.47
CA LEU A 57 -13.19 2.43 3.39
C LEU A 57 -13.17 2.96 1.96
N ALA A 58 -12.88 2.11 0.98
CA ALA A 58 -12.93 2.48 -0.44
C ALA A 58 -14.34 3.00 -0.83
N ARG A 59 -15.40 2.32 -0.37
CA ARG A 59 -16.77 2.76 -0.60
C ARG A 59 -17.08 4.10 0.08
N TYR A 60 -16.63 4.31 1.33
CA TYR A 60 -16.87 5.57 2.04
C TYR A 60 -16.19 6.74 1.35
N TRP A 61 -14.92 6.61 0.95
CA TRP A 61 -14.23 7.66 0.20
C TRP A 61 -14.85 7.89 -1.18
N GLY A 62 -15.21 6.78 -1.88
CA GLY A 62 -15.87 6.85 -3.18
C GLY A 62 -17.23 7.59 -3.14
N ASN A 63 -18.11 7.20 -2.21
CA ASN A 63 -19.40 7.86 -2.03
C ASN A 63 -19.23 9.34 -1.69
N TYR A 64 -18.33 9.65 -0.74
CA TYR A 64 -18.12 11.03 -0.32
C TYR A 64 -17.64 11.94 -1.45
N LYS A 65 -16.63 11.50 -2.22
CA LYS A 65 -16.12 12.29 -3.35
C LYS A 65 -17.22 12.57 -4.39
N GLU A 66 -18.12 11.60 -4.63
CA GLU A 66 -19.23 11.74 -5.55
C GLU A 66 -20.31 12.66 -5.01
N GLU A 67 -20.75 12.49 -3.75
CA GLU A 67 -21.74 13.33 -3.09
C GLU A 67 -21.31 14.79 -3.02
N GLN A 68 -20.01 15.04 -2.81
CA GLN A 68 -19.45 16.39 -2.75
C GLN A 68 -18.96 16.91 -4.11
N SER A 69 -19.06 16.11 -5.17
CA SER A 69 -18.57 16.45 -6.52
C SER A 69 -17.08 16.84 -6.55
N LEU A 70 -16.25 16.18 -5.74
CA LEU A 70 -14.83 16.46 -5.61
C LEU A 70 -13.98 15.90 -6.78
N GLY A 71 -14.53 14.95 -7.54
CA GLY A 71 -13.78 14.23 -8.59
C GLY A 71 -12.71 13.29 -8.03
N GLY A 72 -11.66 13.05 -8.82
CA GLY A 72 -10.61 12.11 -8.47
C GLY A 72 -11.07 10.64 -8.45
N ASP A 73 -10.17 9.72 -8.09
CA ASP A 73 -10.47 8.29 -8.07
C ASP A 73 -9.97 7.58 -6.82
N VAL A 74 -10.74 6.59 -6.37
CA VAL A 74 -10.39 5.71 -5.25
C VAL A 74 -9.91 4.36 -5.81
N TYR A 75 -8.78 3.90 -5.32
CA TYR A 75 -8.15 2.65 -5.72
C TYR A 75 -7.97 1.72 -4.53
N THR A 76 -7.91 0.42 -4.81
CA THR A 76 -7.50 -0.61 -3.84
C THR A 76 -6.37 -1.42 -4.42
N GLU A 77 -5.37 -1.78 -3.60
CA GLU A 77 -4.25 -2.63 -4.02
C GLU A 77 -3.54 -2.14 -5.29
N THR A 78 -3.56 -0.84 -5.57
CA THR A 78 -2.95 -0.28 -6.78
C THR A 78 -1.53 0.17 -6.46
N PRO A 79 -0.53 -0.33 -7.23
CA PRO A 79 0.86 -0.07 -6.90
C PRO A 79 1.27 1.37 -7.19
N CYS A 80 2.20 1.86 -6.36
CA CYS A 80 2.86 3.14 -6.53
C CYS A 80 4.36 3.04 -6.26
N TRP A 81 5.14 3.95 -6.82
CA TRP A 81 6.57 4.05 -6.66
C TRP A 81 6.93 5.16 -5.67
N THR A 82 7.65 4.84 -4.60
CA THR A 82 8.03 5.82 -3.57
C THR A 82 9.40 6.47 -3.82
N GLY A 83 9.96 6.29 -5.01
CA GLY A 83 11.31 6.74 -5.37
C GLY A 83 12.38 5.67 -5.17
N GLU A 84 12.21 4.81 -4.18
CA GLU A 84 13.14 3.72 -3.85
C GLU A 84 12.44 2.35 -3.87
N ARG A 85 11.16 2.28 -3.54
CA ARG A 85 10.39 1.05 -3.38
C ARG A 85 9.06 1.10 -4.13
N GLY A 86 8.62 -0.05 -4.60
CA GLY A 86 7.29 -0.26 -5.12
C GLY A 86 6.36 -0.70 -3.99
N ARG A 87 5.38 0.13 -3.66
CA ARG A 87 4.41 -0.12 -2.59
C ARG A 87 3.01 -0.36 -3.17
N ARG A 88 2.17 -1.02 -2.40
CA ARG A 88 0.79 -1.33 -2.80
C ARG A 88 -0.15 -1.05 -1.63
N PRO A 89 -0.60 0.20 -1.46
CA PRO A 89 -1.48 0.57 -0.36
C PRO A 89 -2.83 -0.13 -0.45
N ASP A 90 -3.43 -0.44 0.71
CA ASP A 90 -4.71 -1.14 0.77
C ASP A 90 -5.83 -0.30 0.15
N VAL A 91 -5.95 0.97 0.52
CA VAL A 91 -6.88 1.93 -0.08
C VAL A 91 -6.14 3.23 -0.36
N SER A 92 -6.42 3.84 -1.50
CA SER A 92 -5.80 5.12 -1.87
C SER A 92 -6.77 5.99 -2.67
N TYR A 93 -6.53 7.30 -2.63
CA TYR A 93 -7.27 8.27 -3.42
C TYR A 93 -6.29 9.16 -4.19
N LEU A 94 -6.61 9.38 -5.46
CA LEU A 94 -5.90 10.28 -6.36
C LEU A 94 -6.79 11.49 -6.64
N THR A 95 -6.23 12.69 -6.48
CA THR A 95 -7.00 13.92 -6.74
C THR A 95 -7.29 14.10 -8.23
N PRO A 96 -8.32 14.93 -8.59
CA PRO A 96 -8.67 15.17 -10.00
C PRO A 96 -7.50 15.62 -10.85
N GLU A 97 -6.68 16.52 -10.31
CA GLU A 97 -5.50 17.06 -11.01
C GLU A 97 -4.48 15.98 -11.34
N LEU A 98 -4.29 15.04 -10.41
CA LEU A 98 -3.37 13.92 -10.61
C LEU A 98 -3.97 12.83 -11.51
N VAL A 99 -5.28 12.63 -11.49
CA VAL A 99 -5.97 11.77 -12.47
C VAL A 99 -5.79 12.33 -13.88
N GLU A 100 -5.93 13.64 -14.08
CA GLU A 100 -5.69 14.28 -15.36
C GLU A 100 -4.20 14.19 -15.77
N GLN A 101 -3.28 14.40 -14.82
CA GLN A 101 -1.85 14.39 -15.07
C GLN A 101 -1.31 13.00 -15.47
N PHE A 102 -1.74 11.95 -14.77
CA PHE A 102 -1.18 10.61 -14.96
C PHE A 102 -1.97 9.74 -15.93
N GLY A 103 -3.26 10.04 -16.13
CA GLY A 103 -4.14 9.19 -16.95
C GLY A 103 -4.15 7.73 -16.48
N GLU A 104 -4.13 6.79 -17.41
CA GLU A 104 -4.00 5.37 -17.12
C GLU A 104 -2.55 5.00 -16.78
N PHE A 105 -2.37 4.27 -15.71
CA PHE A 105 -1.04 3.84 -15.24
C PHE A 105 -1.08 2.40 -14.70
N THR A 106 0.04 1.70 -14.78
CA THR A 106 0.24 0.39 -14.14
C THR A 106 0.79 0.54 -12.72
N VAL A 107 1.79 1.41 -12.56
CA VAL A 107 2.37 1.81 -11.28
C VAL A 107 2.38 3.32 -11.24
N LEU A 108 1.73 3.94 -10.25
CA LEU A 108 1.78 5.39 -10.09
C LEU A 108 3.22 5.80 -9.75
N SER A 109 3.77 6.80 -10.45
CA SER A 109 5.19 7.18 -10.30
C SER A 109 5.51 7.98 -9.04
N GLN A 110 4.55 8.15 -8.15
CA GLN A 110 4.66 8.76 -6.82
C GLN A 110 3.67 8.07 -5.86
N SER A 111 3.65 8.43 -4.57
CA SER A 111 2.59 8.01 -3.66
C SER A 111 1.27 8.73 -3.93
N PHE A 112 0.16 8.07 -3.61
CA PHE A 112 -1.16 8.70 -3.63
C PHE A 112 -1.27 9.78 -2.55
N PRO A 113 -1.99 10.88 -2.79
CA PRO A 113 -2.20 11.96 -1.80
C PRO A 113 -2.84 11.49 -0.49
N LEU A 114 -3.80 10.57 -0.56
CA LEU A 114 -4.41 9.94 0.61
C LEU A 114 -4.27 8.43 0.50
N ILE A 115 -3.76 7.82 1.58
CA ILE A 115 -3.51 6.38 1.68
C ILE A 115 -4.11 5.86 2.98
N ALA A 116 -4.62 4.63 2.97
CA ALA A 116 -4.88 3.87 4.18
C ALA A 116 -4.19 2.49 4.09
N GLU A 117 -3.59 2.09 5.21
CA GLU A 117 -3.05 0.76 5.46
C GLU A 117 -3.81 0.12 6.63
N ILE A 118 -4.29 -1.09 6.43
CA ILE A 118 -5.04 -1.86 7.43
C ILE A 118 -4.05 -2.81 8.10
N ILE A 119 -3.70 -2.50 9.32
CA ILE A 119 -2.59 -3.14 10.04
C ILE A 119 -3.00 -4.50 10.59
N SER A 120 -2.21 -5.51 10.25
CA SER A 120 -2.31 -6.86 10.81
C SER A 120 -1.57 -6.95 12.16
N PRO A 121 -2.01 -7.81 13.09
CA PRO A 121 -1.26 -8.08 14.32
C PRO A 121 0.16 -8.64 14.11
N THR A 122 0.45 -9.14 12.91
CA THR A 122 1.77 -9.65 12.54
C THR A 122 2.72 -8.59 11.96
N ASP A 123 2.21 -7.38 11.67
CA ASP A 123 3.01 -6.31 11.09
C ASP A 123 3.94 -5.70 12.15
N GLY A 124 5.23 -5.58 11.81
CA GLY A 124 6.22 -4.96 12.68
C GLY A 124 6.06 -3.45 12.74
N ALA A 125 6.00 -2.87 13.95
CA ALA A 125 5.79 -1.43 14.13
C ALA A 125 6.84 -0.58 13.38
N GLU A 126 8.11 -0.96 13.44
CA GLU A 126 9.20 -0.24 12.75
C GLU A 126 9.03 -0.28 11.22
N GLU A 127 8.56 -1.40 10.68
CA GLU A 127 8.30 -1.55 9.26
C GLU A 127 7.12 -0.67 8.81
N VAL A 128 6.02 -0.69 9.59
CA VAL A 128 4.84 0.16 9.34
C VAL A 128 5.24 1.64 9.32
N PHE A 129 5.97 2.12 10.34
CA PHE A 129 6.41 3.52 10.38
C PHE A 129 7.49 3.87 9.36
N SER A 130 8.31 2.91 8.92
CA SER A 130 9.21 3.11 7.77
C SER A 130 8.41 3.36 6.49
N LYS A 131 7.38 2.54 6.24
CA LYS A 131 6.46 2.69 5.10
C LYS A 131 5.74 4.05 5.13
N VAL A 132 5.28 4.50 6.31
CA VAL A 132 4.70 5.86 6.49
C VAL A 132 5.65 6.96 6.02
N LYS A 133 6.91 6.90 6.46
CA LYS A 133 7.93 7.90 6.05
C LYS A 133 8.19 7.89 4.54
N GLU A 134 8.20 6.73 3.92
CA GLU A 134 8.34 6.59 2.47
C GLU A 134 7.19 7.27 1.73
N TYR A 135 5.95 6.96 2.09
CA TYR A 135 4.77 7.55 1.49
C TYR A 135 4.75 9.08 1.61
N LEU A 136 4.98 9.60 2.81
CA LEU A 136 4.98 11.06 3.05
C LEU A 136 6.08 11.80 2.28
N ARG A 137 7.22 11.15 2.00
CA ARG A 137 8.32 11.74 1.21
C ARG A 137 8.07 11.73 -0.29
N SER A 138 7.17 10.87 -0.76
CA SER A 138 6.96 10.63 -2.18
C SER A 138 5.61 11.12 -2.72
N GLY A 139 4.92 12.01 -1.98
CA GLY A 139 3.70 12.66 -2.46
C GLY A 139 2.44 12.43 -1.62
N CYS A 140 2.48 11.53 -0.63
CA CYS A 140 1.37 11.35 0.29
C CYS A 140 1.25 12.57 1.20
N GLN A 141 0.04 13.10 1.31
CA GLN A 141 -0.28 14.25 2.16
C GLN A 141 -0.90 13.80 3.48
N GLU A 142 -1.66 12.70 3.42
CA GLU A 142 -2.38 12.14 4.56
C GLU A 142 -2.39 10.61 4.49
N LEU A 143 -2.07 9.97 5.59
CA LEU A 143 -2.02 8.52 5.71
C LEU A 143 -2.81 8.06 6.94
N TRP A 144 -3.67 7.05 6.75
CA TRP A 144 -4.44 6.41 7.80
C TRP A 144 -3.84 5.03 8.11
N LEU A 145 -3.40 4.83 9.35
CA LEU A 145 -3.12 3.49 9.87
C LEU A 145 -4.35 3.00 10.62
N VAL A 146 -5.00 2.00 10.06
CA VAL A 146 -6.21 1.40 10.65
C VAL A 146 -5.82 0.16 11.43
N PHE A 147 -6.08 0.13 12.74
CA PHE A 147 -5.77 -0.98 13.65
C PHE A 147 -7.06 -1.69 14.07
N PRO A 148 -7.49 -2.75 13.34
CA PRO A 148 -8.78 -3.38 13.58
C PRO A 148 -8.93 -4.06 14.95
N GLU A 149 -7.82 -4.58 15.49
CA GLU A 149 -7.86 -5.28 16.79
C GLU A 149 -7.89 -4.31 17.97
N SER A 150 -7.19 -3.19 17.86
CA SER A 150 -7.19 -2.13 18.87
C SER A 150 -8.38 -1.18 18.73
N GLN A 151 -9.09 -1.25 17.59
CA GLN A 151 -10.17 -0.32 17.24
C GLN A 151 -9.71 1.14 17.22
N TRP A 152 -8.51 1.37 16.68
CA TRP A 152 -7.90 2.68 16.52
C TRP A 152 -7.70 3.03 15.05
N VAL A 153 -7.71 4.32 14.76
CA VAL A 153 -7.21 4.87 13.50
C VAL A 153 -6.25 6.01 13.82
N LEU A 154 -5.02 5.89 13.33
CA LEU A 154 -4.01 6.94 13.43
C LEU A 154 -3.91 7.66 12.09
N VAL A 155 -4.30 8.93 12.06
CA VAL A 155 -4.19 9.80 10.88
C VAL A 155 -2.89 10.58 10.97
N ILE A 156 -2.05 10.45 9.94
CA ILE A 156 -0.70 11.02 9.90
C ILE A 156 -0.59 11.96 8.71
N THR A 157 -0.13 13.17 8.97
CA THR A 157 0.29 14.16 7.96
C THR A 157 1.74 14.57 8.23
N GLN A 158 2.30 15.44 7.40
CA GLN A 158 3.63 16.01 7.67
C GLN A 158 3.65 16.91 8.93
N GLN A 159 2.49 17.46 9.33
CA GLN A 159 2.40 18.44 10.42
C GLN A 159 1.95 17.84 11.74
N GLN A 160 1.14 16.77 11.68
CA GLN A 160 0.51 16.24 12.90
C GLN A 160 0.20 14.75 12.79
N GLN A 161 -0.02 14.16 13.95
CA GLN A 161 -0.53 12.80 14.11
C GLN A 161 -1.73 12.87 15.06
N VAL A 162 -2.87 12.34 14.62
CA VAL A 162 -4.12 12.36 15.39
C VAL A 162 -4.62 10.93 15.55
N LEU A 163 -4.75 10.50 16.81
CA LEU A 163 -5.29 9.19 17.15
C LEU A 163 -6.78 9.31 17.43
N PHE A 164 -7.56 8.46 16.77
CA PHE A 164 -8.99 8.28 17.00
C PHE A 164 -9.25 6.89 17.60
N ASN A 165 -10.15 6.83 18.57
CA ASN A 165 -10.48 5.60 19.30
C ASN A 165 -11.88 5.11 18.92
N GLN A 166 -12.24 3.92 19.37
CA GLN A 166 -13.61 3.43 19.31
C GLN A 166 -14.59 4.48 19.85
N GLY A 167 -15.70 4.67 19.14
CA GLY A 167 -16.70 5.69 19.44
C GLY A 167 -16.43 7.06 18.82
N ASP A 168 -15.21 7.32 18.33
CA ASP A 168 -14.88 8.57 17.65
C ASP A 168 -15.34 8.53 16.18
N ILE A 169 -15.46 9.72 15.59
CA ILE A 169 -15.55 9.91 14.14
C ILE A 169 -14.15 10.27 13.64
N VAL A 170 -13.50 9.34 12.93
CA VAL A 170 -12.24 9.66 12.26
C VAL A 170 -12.50 10.58 11.08
N ARG A 171 -11.65 11.61 10.93
CA ARG A 171 -11.79 12.65 9.90
C ARG A 171 -10.50 12.83 9.14
N THR A 172 -10.64 13.13 7.85
CA THR A 172 -9.53 13.61 7.04
C THR A 172 -9.03 14.97 7.56
N GLN A 173 -7.74 15.23 7.33
CA GLN A 173 -7.06 16.43 7.80
C GLN A 173 -6.62 17.35 6.65
N GLN A 174 -6.39 16.82 5.45
CA GLN A 174 -5.87 17.57 4.31
C GLN A 174 -6.50 17.17 2.97
N VAL A 175 -6.86 15.90 2.80
CA VAL A 175 -7.40 15.37 1.55
C VAL A 175 -8.82 14.88 1.77
N LEU A 176 -9.72 15.03 0.78
CA LEU A 176 -11.17 14.79 0.92
C LEU A 176 -11.77 15.64 2.06
N ASP A 177 -11.54 16.94 2.01
CA ASP A 177 -11.93 17.88 3.09
C ASP A 177 -13.37 17.68 3.55
N GLY A 178 -13.56 17.62 4.88
CA GLY A 178 -14.85 17.40 5.51
C GLY A 178 -15.29 15.92 5.62
N PHE A 179 -14.57 14.98 5.04
CA PHE A 179 -14.88 13.56 5.21
C PHE A 179 -14.75 13.11 6.66
N GLY A 180 -15.66 12.27 7.10
CA GLY A 180 -15.60 11.61 8.40
C GLY A 180 -16.45 10.34 8.43
N VAL A 181 -15.98 9.35 9.17
CA VAL A 181 -16.68 8.07 9.39
C VAL A 181 -16.53 7.61 10.84
N ALA A 182 -17.60 7.08 11.44
CA ALA A 182 -17.49 6.48 12.76
C ALA A 182 -16.59 5.24 12.70
N ILE A 183 -15.67 5.13 13.67
CA ILE A 183 -14.77 3.97 13.75
C ILE A 183 -15.56 2.68 13.90
N ASP A 184 -16.63 2.70 14.68
CA ASP A 184 -17.51 1.53 14.86
C ASP A 184 -18.12 1.07 13.54
N ASP A 185 -18.53 1.98 12.66
CA ASP A 185 -19.09 1.66 11.34
C ASP A 185 -18.02 1.13 10.37
N LEU A 186 -16.82 1.71 10.43
CA LEU A 186 -15.70 1.28 9.59
C LEU A 186 -15.25 -0.13 9.95
N LEU A 187 -15.15 -0.45 11.23
CA LEU A 187 -14.56 -1.69 11.75
C LEU A 187 -15.59 -2.81 12.04
N ALA A 188 -16.89 -2.55 11.97
CA ALA A 188 -17.97 -3.50 12.26
C ALA A 188 -17.87 -4.85 11.50
#